data_bd26c8543cfe2975e7047707fac01da6
#
_entry.id   bd26c8543cfe2975e7047707fac01da6
#
_cell.length_a   1.000
_cell.length_b   1.000
_cell.length_c   1.000
_cell.angle_alpha   90.00
_cell.angle_beta   90.00
_cell.angle_gamma   90.00
#
_symmetry.space_group_name_H-M   'P 1'
#
loop_
_entity.id
_entity.type
_entity.pdbx_description
1 polymer ?
#
loop_
_entity_poly.entity_id
_entity_poly.type
_entity_poly.pdbx_seq_one_letter_code
_entity_poly.pdbx_strand_id
1 'polypeptide(L)'
;MKQTKIISVIAVICGCIAASSLNAATIPAGTTLTVSSVSQFSSRGAVGKTFEAKLAQDVSINGHVVLKAGTKTFGKIATSRYNPRKNDPLTVELTSVSLNGRNVPVKTNTFQPGSPPVTGRQAQHGHTAGTLVINPGTLMQFQLLQAVTL
;
A
#
# COMPACT_ATOMS: atom_id res chain seq x y z
N MET A 1 -39.77 -56.92 -44.48
CA MET A 1 -39.37 -56.54 -43.11
C MET A 1 -38.31 -55.48 -43.23
N LYS A 2 -38.63 -54.29 -42.85
CA LYS A 2 -37.69 -53.16 -42.91
C LYS A 2 -37.03 -53.00 -41.55
N GLN A 3 -35.72 -53.21 -41.49
CA GLN A 3 -34.95 -52.97 -40.27
C GLN A 3 -34.64 -51.48 -40.21
N THR A 4 -35.18 -50.81 -39.25
CA THR A 4 -34.89 -49.42 -38.92
C THR A 4 -33.57 -49.37 -38.12
N LYS A 5 -32.50 -48.91 -38.72
CA LYS A 5 -31.22 -48.66 -38.04
C LYS A 5 -31.36 -47.39 -37.25
N ILE A 6 -31.39 -47.49 -35.94
CA ILE A 6 -31.30 -46.36 -35.03
C ILE A 6 -29.83 -45.98 -34.92
N ILE A 7 -29.48 -44.86 -35.55
CA ILE A 7 -28.15 -44.28 -35.41
C ILE A 7 -28.17 -43.49 -34.12
N SER A 8 -27.54 -44.05 -33.09
CA SER A 8 -27.31 -43.36 -31.83
C SER A 8 -26.18 -42.34 -32.02
N VAL A 9 -26.55 -41.08 -32.11
CA VAL A 9 -25.57 -39.97 -32.12
C VAL A 9 -25.18 -39.66 -30.67
N ILE A 10 -24.04 -40.14 -30.26
CA ILE A 10 -23.44 -39.77 -28.98
C ILE A 10 -22.79 -38.42 -29.21
N ALA A 11 -23.45 -37.35 -28.75
CA ALA A 11 -22.86 -36.02 -28.67
C ALA A 11 -21.90 -36.01 -27.51
N VAL A 12 -20.59 -36.09 -27.81
CA VAL A 12 -19.52 -35.82 -26.86
C VAL A 12 -19.47 -34.32 -26.62
N ILE A 13 -20.07 -33.88 -25.53
CA ILE A 13 -19.94 -32.52 -25.03
C ILE A 13 -18.53 -32.43 -24.41
N CYS A 14 -17.57 -31.98 -25.23
CA CYS A 14 -16.25 -31.61 -24.74
C CYS A 14 -16.39 -30.30 -23.94
N GLY A 15 -16.61 -30.42 -22.64
CA GLY A 15 -16.61 -29.31 -21.71
C GLY A 15 -15.20 -28.73 -21.64
N CYS A 16 -14.93 -27.65 -22.40
CA CYS A 16 -13.77 -26.81 -22.15
C CYS A 16 -13.90 -26.18 -20.78
N ILE A 17 -13.36 -26.84 -19.76
CA ILE A 17 -13.06 -26.20 -18.50
C ILE A 17 -11.95 -25.19 -18.81
N ALA A 18 -12.34 -23.95 -19.10
CA ALA A 18 -11.42 -22.84 -19.09
C ALA A 18 -10.88 -22.75 -17.65
N ALA A 19 -9.74 -23.36 -17.41
CA ALA A 19 -8.96 -23.11 -16.23
C ALA A 19 -8.60 -21.61 -16.31
N SER A 20 -9.37 -20.79 -15.61
CA SER A 20 -8.98 -19.41 -15.35
C SER A 20 -7.71 -19.50 -14.52
N SER A 21 -6.57 -19.42 -15.19
CA SER A 21 -5.29 -19.22 -14.53
C SER A 21 -5.45 -17.91 -13.75
N LEU A 22 -5.61 -18.04 -12.44
CA LEU A 22 -5.44 -16.95 -11.50
C LEU A 22 -3.96 -16.52 -11.64
N ASN A 23 -3.69 -15.69 -12.64
CA ASN A 23 -2.40 -15.03 -12.75
C ASN A 23 -2.33 -14.09 -11.56
N ALA A 24 -1.65 -14.54 -10.49
CA ALA A 24 -1.29 -13.69 -9.39
C ALA A 24 -0.49 -12.51 -9.96
N ALA A 25 -1.05 -11.31 -9.88
CA ALA A 25 -0.37 -10.11 -10.37
C ALA A 25 0.84 -9.86 -9.49
N THR A 26 2.00 -9.68 -10.10
CA THR A 26 3.22 -9.32 -9.37
C THR A 26 3.52 -7.85 -9.60
N ILE A 27 3.62 -7.10 -8.52
CA ILE A 27 4.07 -5.71 -8.54
C ILE A 27 5.58 -5.72 -8.37
N PRO A 28 6.36 -5.21 -9.34
CA PRO A 28 7.82 -5.24 -9.27
C PRO A 28 8.36 -4.30 -8.19
N ALA A 29 9.54 -4.62 -7.67
CA ALA A 29 10.31 -3.70 -6.85
C ALA A 29 10.55 -2.38 -7.62
N GLY A 30 10.63 -1.27 -6.89
CA GLY A 30 10.76 0.07 -7.49
C GLY A 30 9.43 0.74 -7.84
N THR A 31 8.30 0.02 -7.77
CA THR A 31 6.98 0.62 -7.99
C THR A 31 6.67 1.64 -6.91
N THR A 32 6.21 2.82 -7.32
CA THR A 32 5.81 3.88 -6.39
C THR A 32 4.35 3.72 -6.01
N LEU A 33 4.09 3.73 -4.71
CA LEU A 33 2.76 3.72 -4.11
C LEU A 33 2.48 5.11 -3.52
N THR A 34 1.48 5.82 -4.05
CA THR A 34 1.01 7.08 -3.48
C THR A 34 -0.18 6.78 -2.59
N VAL A 35 -0.07 7.10 -1.31
CA VAL A 35 -1.11 6.85 -0.32
C VAL A 35 -1.54 8.15 0.36
N SER A 36 -2.78 8.17 0.80
CA SER A 36 -3.36 9.24 1.62
C SER A 36 -3.59 8.72 3.03
N SER A 37 -3.11 9.43 4.04
CA SER A 37 -3.35 9.07 5.44
C SER A 37 -4.85 9.08 5.76
N VAL A 38 -5.31 8.05 6.46
CA VAL A 38 -6.68 7.98 7.02
C VAL A 38 -6.67 8.33 8.49
N SER A 39 -5.64 7.88 9.21
CA SER A 39 -5.47 8.17 10.64
C SER A 39 -4.51 9.34 10.86
N GLN A 40 -4.77 10.09 11.91
CA GLN A 40 -3.84 11.11 12.39
C GLN A 40 -2.69 10.46 13.18
N PHE A 41 -1.48 10.90 12.93
CA PHE A 41 -0.32 10.53 13.73
C PHE A 41 0.69 11.68 13.80
N SER A 42 1.64 11.60 14.71
CA SER A 42 2.57 12.72 14.94
C SER A 42 4.01 12.27 15.13
N SER A 43 4.92 13.23 15.03
CA SER A 43 6.36 13.03 15.25
C SER A 43 6.72 12.63 16.69
N ARG A 44 5.75 12.65 17.59
CA ARG A 44 5.86 12.14 18.96
C ARG A 44 5.19 10.78 19.15
N GLY A 45 4.67 10.18 18.06
CA GLY A 45 4.12 8.83 18.12
C GLY A 45 5.19 7.80 18.45
N ALA A 46 4.80 6.75 19.16
CA ALA A 46 5.72 5.66 19.50
C ALA A 46 6.23 4.97 18.25
N VAL A 47 7.51 4.63 18.20
CA VAL A 47 8.10 3.78 17.15
C VAL A 47 7.38 2.44 17.14
N GLY A 48 7.05 1.94 15.96
CA GLY A 48 6.26 0.74 15.76
C GLY A 48 4.74 0.94 15.80
N LYS A 49 4.25 2.15 16.20
CA LYS A 49 2.81 2.45 16.11
C LYS A 49 2.34 2.38 14.67
N THR A 50 1.25 1.66 14.45
CA THR A 50 0.64 1.51 13.13
C THR A 50 -0.29 2.67 12.82
N PHE A 51 -0.43 2.97 11.53
CA PHE A 51 -1.41 3.91 11.01
C PHE A 51 -2.10 3.32 9.78
N GLU A 52 -3.31 3.78 9.51
CA GLU A 52 -4.07 3.42 8.33
C GLU A 52 -3.94 4.50 7.27
N ALA A 53 -3.78 4.06 6.03
CA ALA A 53 -3.80 4.89 4.84
C ALA A 53 -4.58 4.18 3.73
N LYS A 54 -4.79 4.86 2.62
CA LYS A 54 -5.40 4.30 1.42
C LYS A 54 -4.64 4.75 0.19
N LEU A 55 -4.60 3.92 -0.86
CA LEU A 55 -4.03 4.33 -2.13
C LEU A 55 -4.76 5.57 -2.66
N ALA A 56 -4.01 6.59 -3.02
CA ALA A 56 -4.53 7.81 -3.61
C ALA A 56 -4.73 7.68 -5.13
N GLN A 57 -4.03 6.73 -5.75
CA GLN A 57 -4.04 6.51 -7.19
C GLN A 57 -4.03 5.00 -7.49
N ASP A 58 -4.54 4.65 -8.68
CA ASP A 58 -4.42 3.29 -9.21
C ASP A 58 -2.94 2.95 -9.44
N VAL A 59 -2.58 1.72 -9.12
CA VAL A 59 -1.28 1.15 -9.49
C VAL A 59 -1.48 0.24 -10.68
N SER A 60 -0.86 0.61 -11.80
CA SER A 60 -0.95 -0.15 -13.05
C SER A 60 0.40 -0.73 -13.42
N ILE A 61 0.39 -1.98 -13.86
CA ILE A 61 1.56 -2.68 -14.36
C ILE A 61 1.22 -3.16 -15.78
N ASN A 62 2.06 -2.82 -16.74
CA ASN A 62 1.87 -3.17 -18.17
C ASN A 62 0.47 -2.77 -18.70
N GLY A 63 -0.05 -1.61 -18.27
CA GLY A 63 -1.36 -1.11 -18.68
C GLY A 63 -2.56 -1.72 -17.96
N HIS A 64 -2.35 -2.65 -17.03
CA HIS A 64 -3.40 -3.25 -16.22
C HIS A 64 -3.38 -2.73 -14.80
N VAL A 65 -4.54 -2.29 -14.29
CA VAL A 65 -4.68 -1.84 -12.89
C VAL A 65 -4.61 -3.07 -11.99
N VAL A 66 -3.59 -3.13 -11.15
CA VAL A 66 -3.36 -4.21 -10.18
C VAL A 66 -3.83 -3.86 -8.78
N LEU A 67 -3.78 -2.58 -8.42
CA LEU A 67 -4.34 -2.03 -7.19
C LEU A 67 -5.13 -0.77 -7.51
N LYS A 68 -6.36 -0.70 -7.04
CA LYS A 68 -7.21 0.48 -7.25
C LYS A 68 -6.98 1.55 -6.20
N ALA A 69 -7.19 2.81 -6.58
CA ALA A 69 -7.30 3.91 -5.63
C ALA A 69 -8.34 3.58 -4.54
N GLY A 70 -8.10 4.00 -3.32
CA GLY A 70 -8.94 3.65 -2.17
C GLY A 70 -8.61 2.31 -1.50
N THR A 71 -7.75 1.48 -2.08
CA THR A 71 -7.28 0.24 -1.43
C THR A 71 -6.62 0.58 -0.10
N LYS A 72 -7.05 -0.07 0.98
CA LYS A 72 -6.51 0.13 2.32
C LYS A 72 -5.06 -0.32 2.40
N THR A 73 -4.26 0.48 3.05
CA THR A 73 -2.86 0.18 3.34
C THR A 73 -2.58 0.43 4.82
N PHE A 74 -1.62 -0.30 5.36
CA PHE A 74 -1.19 -0.11 6.73
C PHE A 74 0.30 0.19 6.73
N GLY A 75 0.69 1.13 7.58
CA GLY A 75 2.07 1.49 7.79
C GLY A 75 2.40 1.54 9.26
N LYS A 76 3.66 1.77 9.56
CA LYS A 76 4.15 1.98 10.92
C LYS A 76 5.13 3.14 10.98
N ILE A 77 5.26 3.71 12.16
CA ILE A 77 6.29 4.71 12.45
C ILE A 77 7.62 3.96 12.60
N ALA A 78 8.58 4.25 11.71
CA ALA A 78 9.91 3.66 11.72
C ALA A 78 10.84 4.40 12.69
N THR A 79 10.84 5.74 12.65
CA THR A 79 11.54 6.59 13.61
C THR A 79 10.67 7.75 14.05
N SER A 80 10.87 8.24 15.25
CA SER A 80 10.11 9.39 15.78
C SER A 80 10.90 10.10 16.87
N ARG A 81 10.47 11.32 17.20
CA ARG A 81 10.98 12.10 18.34
C ARG A 81 10.38 11.70 19.67
N TYR A 82 9.84 10.50 19.79
CA TYR A 82 9.28 10.02 21.05
C TYR A 82 10.31 9.99 22.19
N ASN A 83 11.57 9.71 21.84
CA ASN A 83 12.67 9.80 22.78
C ASN A 83 13.34 11.18 22.69
N PRO A 84 13.22 12.04 23.71
CA PRO A 84 13.82 13.39 23.68
C PRO A 84 15.35 13.40 23.59
N ARG A 85 16.02 12.27 23.80
CA ARG A 85 17.47 12.13 23.66
C ARG A 85 17.91 11.81 22.24
N LYS A 86 16.98 11.45 21.36
CA LYS A 86 17.22 11.19 19.93
C LYS A 86 16.44 12.21 19.10
N ASN A 87 17.15 13.07 18.41
CA ASN A 87 16.56 14.00 17.44
C ASN A 87 16.24 13.30 16.11
N ASP A 88 15.74 12.05 16.17
CA ASP A 88 15.41 11.32 14.98
C ASP A 88 14.18 11.97 14.29
N PRO A 89 14.23 12.22 12.98
CA PRO A 89 13.09 12.72 12.26
C PRO A 89 11.95 11.69 12.26
N LEU A 90 10.72 12.13 12.10
CA LEU A 90 9.61 11.22 11.85
C LEU A 90 9.83 10.55 10.49
N THR A 91 9.95 9.24 10.49
CA THR A 91 9.89 8.44 9.27
C THR A 91 8.84 7.35 9.40
N VAL A 92 8.21 7.04 8.31
CA VAL A 92 7.16 6.01 8.24
C VAL A 92 7.44 5.08 7.07
N GLU A 93 6.92 3.85 7.17
CA GLU A 93 7.00 2.86 6.10
C GLU A 93 5.67 2.11 5.96
N LEU A 94 5.35 1.62 4.78
CA LEU A 94 4.20 0.73 4.61
C LEU A 94 4.59 -0.71 4.96
N THR A 95 3.66 -1.42 5.58
CA THR A 95 3.84 -2.81 6.03
C THR A 95 2.94 -3.79 5.30
N SER A 96 1.74 -3.35 4.89
CA SER A 96 0.82 -4.21 4.16
C SER A 96 -0.19 -3.42 3.33
N VAL A 97 -0.73 -4.10 2.33
CA VAL A 97 -1.84 -3.65 1.48
C VAL A 97 -2.99 -4.64 1.65
N SER A 98 -4.20 -4.14 1.88
CA SER A 98 -5.37 -5.00 2.05
C SER A 98 -6.05 -5.28 0.71
N LEU A 99 -6.08 -6.55 0.32
CA LEU A 99 -6.72 -7.02 -0.90
C LEU A 99 -7.73 -8.12 -0.57
N ASN A 100 -8.97 -7.94 -1.01
CA ASN A 100 -10.02 -8.94 -0.83
C ASN A 100 -10.12 -9.46 0.61
N GLY A 101 -9.96 -8.58 1.59
CA GLY A 101 -10.00 -8.92 3.02
C GLY A 101 -8.72 -9.58 3.56
N ARG A 102 -7.67 -9.72 2.75
CA ARG A 102 -6.37 -10.22 3.18
C ARG A 102 -5.32 -9.10 3.18
N ASN A 103 -4.47 -9.08 4.18
CA ASN A 103 -3.35 -8.16 4.23
C ASN A 103 -2.12 -8.82 3.58
N VAL A 104 -1.73 -8.29 2.43
CA VAL A 104 -0.53 -8.71 1.72
C VAL A 104 0.65 -7.90 2.26
N PRO A 105 1.68 -8.54 2.82
CA PRO A 105 2.82 -7.83 3.35
C PRO A 105 3.60 -7.14 2.22
N VAL A 106 4.02 -5.90 2.47
CA VAL A 106 4.86 -5.13 1.56
C VAL A 106 6.06 -4.59 2.31
N LYS A 107 7.15 -4.38 1.60
CA LYS A 107 8.33 -3.70 2.13
C LYS A 107 8.63 -2.49 1.27
N THR A 108 8.63 -1.33 1.90
CA THR A 108 8.88 -0.05 1.22
C THR A 108 10.09 0.65 1.82
N ASN A 109 10.60 1.65 1.08
CA ASN A 109 11.48 2.63 1.67
C ASN A 109 10.73 3.40 2.77
N THR A 110 11.49 4.11 3.59
CA THR A 110 10.94 5.05 4.57
C THR A 110 10.60 6.37 3.88
N PHE A 111 9.47 6.94 4.24
CA PHE A 111 9.07 8.29 3.85
C PHE A 111 9.23 9.22 5.05
N GLN A 112 9.88 10.37 4.82
CA GLN A 112 10.02 11.42 5.82
C GLN A 112 9.06 12.56 5.46
N PRO A 113 7.96 12.73 6.21
CA PRO A 113 7.10 13.89 6.04
C PRO A 113 7.88 15.17 6.27
N GLY A 114 7.62 16.19 5.45
CA GLY A 114 8.27 17.48 5.60
C GLY A 114 8.10 18.06 7.00
N SER A 115 9.19 18.56 7.59
CA SER A 115 9.07 19.32 8.83
C SER A 115 8.31 20.62 8.56
N PRO A 116 7.38 21.03 9.44
CA PRO A 116 6.74 22.33 9.29
C PRO A 116 7.82 23.42 9.24
N PRO A 117 7.67 24.44 8.40
CA PRO A 117 8.62 25.52 8.31
C PRO A 117 8.76 26.19 9.69
N VAL A 118 10.01 26.29 10.16
CA VAL A 118 10.30 27.01 11.40
C VAL A 118 10.22 28.50 11.05
N THR A 119 9.24 29.20 11.61
CA THR A 119 9.18 30.65 11.44
C THR A 119 10.39 31.32 12.06
N GLY A 120 10.94 32.36 11.43
CA GLY A 120 12.17 33.02 11.86
C GLY A 120 12.21 33.42 13.35
N ARG A 121 11.06 33.72 13.96
CA ARG A 121 10.94 33.96 15.42
C ARG A 121 11.24 32.75 16.28
N GLN A 122 10.87 31.55 15.83
CA GLN A 122 11.11 30.31 16.56
C GLN A 122 12.59 29.87 16.48
N ALA A 123 13.27 30.18 15.37
CA ALA A 123 14.68 29.90 15.20
C ALA A 123 15.56 30.74 16.17
N GLN A 124 15.16 31.98 16.47
CA GLN A 124 15.90 32.88 17.37
C GLN A 124 15.84 32.48 18.84
N HIS A 125 14.82 31.71 19.26
CA HIS A 125 14.64 31.31 20.64
C HIS A 125 15.04 29.87 20.96
N GLY A 126 15.77 29.21 20.06
CA GLY A 126 16.26 27.85 20.28
C GLY A 126 15.15 26.81 20.46
N HIS A 127 13.93 27.11 19.99
CA HIS A 127 12.81 26.17 20.07
C HIS A 127 13.07 25.04 19.09
N THR A 128 13.21 23.84 19.62
CA THR A 128 13.18 22.61 18.84
C THR A 128 11.95 22.60 17.93
N ALA A 129 12.13 22.23 16.68
CA ALA A 129 11.07 22.13 15.69
C ALA A 129 9.79 21.56 16.32
N GLY A 130 8.67 22.23 16.10
CA GLY A 130 7.37 21.86 16.66
C GLY A 130 6.98 20.41 16.35
N THR A 131 5.99 19.92 17.05
CA THR A 131 5.43 18.60 16.77
C THR A 131 4.84 18.59 15.36
N LEU A 132 5.39 17.75 14.47
CA LEU A 132 4.80 17.51 13.17
C LEU A 132 3.58 16.60 13.35
N VAL A 133 2.43 17.05 12.88
CA VAL A 133 1.19 16.27 12.89
C VAL A 133 0.82 15.96 11.45
N ILE A 134 0.63 14.69 11.16
CA ILE A 134 0.14 14.20 9.88
C ILE A 134 -1.37 14.04 10.01
N ASN A 135 -2.09 14.86 9.28
CA ASN A 135 -3.56 14.84 9.27
C ASN A 135 -4.09 13.84 8.24
N PRO A 136 -5.34 13.37 8.41
CA PRO A 136 -6.02 12.62 7.37
C PRO A 136 -6.02 13.40 6.04
N GLY A 137 -5.79 12.69 4.94
CA GLY A 137 -5.68 13.30 3.60
C GLY A 137 -4.25 13.67 3.19
N THR A 138 -3.28 13.60 4.09
CA THR A 138 -1.87 13.87 3.74
C THR A 138 -1.36 12.81 2.78
N LEU A 139 -0.83 13.25 1.64
CA LEU A 139 -0.24 12.38 0.62
C LEU A 139 1.19 12.00 0.99
N MET A 140 1.50 10.73 0.84
CA MET A 140 2.82 10.16 1.07
C MET A 140 3.18 9.23 -0.08
N GLN A 141 4.43 9.23 -0.50
CA GLN A 141 4.93 8.37 -1.56
C GLN A 141 5.92 7.37 -1.01
N PHE A 142 5.70 6.11 -1.35
CA PHE A 142 6.57 5.01 -0.97
C PHE A 142 6.99 4.23 -2.21
N GLN A 143 8.19 3.70 -2.17
CA GLN A 143 8.71 2.85 -3.23
C GLN A 143 8.88 1.43 -2.70
N LEU A 144 8.38 0.45 -3.42
CA LEU A 144 8.57 -0.96 -3.07
C LEU A 144 10.04 -1.35 -3.17
N LEU A 145 10.56 -1.96 -2.13
CA LEU A 145 11.92 -2.50 -2.08
C LEU A 145 11.99 -3.94 -2.60
N GLN A 146 10.86 -4.63 -2.61
CA GLN A 146 10.73 -6.02 -3.05
C GLN A 146 9.49 -6.17 -3.91
N ALA A 147 9.53 -7.11 -4.85
CA ALA A 147 8.37 -7.50 -5.62
C ALA A 147 7.29 -8.09 -4.70
N VAL A 148 6.04 -7.81 -4.99
CA VAL A 148 4.88 -8.26 -4.22
C VAL A 148 3.96 -9.04 -5.14
N THR A 149 3.65 -10.28 -4.77
CA THR A 149 2.66 -11.12 -5.44
C THR A 149 1.31 -10.95 -4.75
N LEU A 150 0.27 -10.58 -5.51
CA LEU A 150 -1.07 -10.28 -5.02
C LEU A 150 -1.97 -11.52 -5.00
#